data_001515a17c7f5ce102201c8d1123b4ef
#
_entry.id   001515a17c7f5ce102201c8d1123b4ef
#
_cell.length_a   1.000
_cell.length_b   1.000
_cell.length_c   1.000
_cell.angle_alpha   90.00
_cell.angle_beta   90.00
_cell.angle_gamma   90.00
#
_symmetry.space_group_name_H-M   'P 1'
#
loop_
_entity.id
_entity.type
_entity.pdbx_description
1 polymer ?
#
loop_
_entity_poly.entity_id
_entity_poly.type
_entity_poly.pdbx_seq_one_letter_code
_entity_poly.pdbx_strand_id
1 'polypeptide(L)'
;LYSSAASDVYKRQVTCPWAPSGVAAMVSQKAAAKSTDYSDKITLVAEAIKGDAATVNTWVASTKANDKELVFAGEGLFAITEILDPAKLQFSYEDFVFVENLYSSVFVLSADSNLNIQDLAGLKAYVEAGNTVSVAVNGATGSEAFLAAALFGSMGAGDQLKLTPYQSAAEAAQAVAKGETNFAVSHQSQILETFQQGGVTVVCAFDEDAIQSGPFAGVEGVGAAGYPYFRNRCFILARKGTDAAKVAELKSLYDSILADKEVADWLNDTMLLEVDTMTEADVQAHIDNVKSIVNEYKDIVAG
;
A
#
# COMPACT_ATOMS: atom_id res chain seq x y z
N LEU A 1 -11.53 -43.15 -30.22
CA LEU A 1 -10.63 -42.60 -29.16
C LEU A 1 -10.61 -41.07 -29.28
N TYR A 2 -11.58 -40.41 -28.63
CA TYR A 2 -11.43 -38.99 -28.34
C TYR A 2 -10.46 -38.86 -27.17
N SER A 3 -9.18 -38.63 -27.44
CA SER A 3 -8.26 -38.03 -26.49
C SER A 3 -8.70 -36.58 -26.32
N SER A 4 -9.51 -36.30 -25.31
CA SER A 4 -9.61 -34.96 -24.79
C SER A 4 -8.22 -34.65 -24.19
N ALA A 5 -7.42 -33.90 -24.92
CA ALA A 5 -6.34 -33.20 -24.30
C ALA A 5 -7.02 -32.27 -23.24
N ALA A 6 -7.10 -32.76 -22.01
CA ALA A 6 -7.33 -31.88 -20.87
C ALA A 6 -6.21 -30.87 -20.99
N SER A 7 -6.52 -29.62 -21.29
CA SER A 7 -5.55 -28.54 -21.21
C SER A 7 -5.00 -28.59 -19.79
N ASP A 8 -3.69 -28.84 -19.66
CA ASP A 8 -3.02 -28.78 -18.37
C ASP A 8 -3.12 -27.35 -17.87
N VAL A 9 -4.23 -27.06 -17.20
CA VAL A 9 -4.43 -25.76 -16.51
C VAL A 9 -3.46 -25.74 -15.34
N TYR A 10 -2.44 -24.94 -15.47
CA TYR A 10 -1.43 -24.81 -14.42
C TYR A 10 -1.89 -23.79 -13.39
N LYS A 11 -2.11 -24.25 -12.14
CA LYS A 11 -2.35 -23.37 -11.00
C LYS A 11 -1.08 -22.61 -10.65
N ARG A 12 -1.22 -21.30 -10.40
CA ARG A 12 -0.20 -20.42 -9.86
C ARG A 12 -0.69 -19.90 -8.51
N GLN A 13 0.00 -20.31 -7.45
CA GLN A 13 -0.33 -19.85 -6.12
C GLN A 13 0.26 -18.47 -5.88
N VAL A 14 -0.55 -17.56 -5.35
CA VAL A 14 -0.14 -16.21 -4.97
C VAL A 14 -0.30 -16.07 -3.47
N THR A 15 0.81 -16.07 -2.75
CA THR A 15 0.83 -15.88 -1.30
C THR A 15 0.78 -14.41 -0.97
N CYS A 16 -0.25 -14.00 -0.21
CA CYS A 16 -0.43 -12.65 0.28
C CYS A 16 -0.20 -12.63 1.79
N PRO A 17 0.81 -11.91 2.33
CA PRO A 17 1.22 -11.98 3.73
C PRO A 17 0.34 -11.18 4.69
N TRP A 18 -0.83 -10.70 4.24
CA TRP A 18 -1.75 -9.89 5.04
C TRP A 18 -3.07 -10.61 5.33
N ALA A 19 -3.87 -10.03 6.21
CA ALA A 19 -5.19 -10.56 6.55
C ALA A 19 -6.13 -10.59 5.34
N PRO A 20 -7.04 -11.57 5.24
CA PRO A 20 -7.97 -11.71 4.12
C PRO A 20 -8.86 -10.48 3.85
N SER A 21 -9.15 -9.69 4.90
CA SER A 21 -9.94 -8.45 4.81
C SER A 21 -9.10 -7.20 4.47
N GLY A 22 -7.78 -7.34 4.34
CA GLY A 22 -6.90 -6.24 3.95
C GLY A 22 -7.02 -5.91 2.46
N VAL A 23 -6.77 -4.66 2.11
CA VAL A 23 -6.83 -4.16 0.72
C VAL A 23 -6.04 -5.05 -0.24
N ALA A 24 -4.79 -5.34 0.08
CA ALA A 24 -3.93 -6.16 -0.76
C ALA A 24 -4.49 -7.58 -1.00
N ALA A 25 -5.02 -8.22 0.06
CA ALA A 25 -5.60 -9.55 -0.07
C ALA A 25 -6.86 -9.55 -0.94
N MET A 26 -7.72 -8.54 -0.79
CA MET A 26 -8.92 -8.39 -1.63
C MET A 26 -8.56 -8.17 -3.10
N VAL A 27 -7.55 -7.34 -3.39
CA VAL A 27 -7.07 -7.12 -4.78
C VAL A 27 -6.50 -8.40 -5.37
N SER A 28 -5.66 -9.13 -4.63
CA SER A 28 -5.10 -10.41 -5.08
C SER A 28 -6.19 -11.45 -5.36
N GLN A 29 -7.22 -11.52 -4.50
CA GLN A 29 -8.36 -12.42 -4.70
C GLN A 29 -9.20 -12.04 -5.92
N LYS A 30 -9.45 -10.74 -6.15
CA LYS A 30 -10.16 -10.25 -7.34
C LYS A 30 -9.40 -10.60 -8.61
N ALA A 31 -8.08 -10.38 -8.64
CA ALA A 31 -7.23 -10.76 -9.77
C ALA A 31 -7.24 -12.28 -10.00
N ALA A 32 -7.14 -13.07 -8.95
CA ALA A 32 -7.19 -14.53 -9.05
C ALA A 32 -8.54 -15.01 -9.63
N ALA A 33 -9.65 -14.47 -9.18
CA ALA A 33 -10.99 -14.82 -9.67
C ALA A 33 -11.17 -14.51 -11.17
N LYS A 34 -10.49 -13.48 -11.69
CA LYS A 34 -10.55 -13.07 -13.09
C LYS A 34 -9.55 -13.81 -13.99
N SER A 35 -8.59 -14.53 -13.44
CA SER A 35 -7.51 -15.13 -14.23
C SER A 35 -7.97 -16.11 -15.31
N THR A 36 -9.05 -16.85 -15.07
CA THR A 36 -9.62 -17.83 -16.00
C THR A 36 -10.37 -17.19 -17.16
N ASP A 37 -10.72 -15.90 -17.07
CA ASP A 37 -11.34 -15.17 -18.18
C ASP A 37 -10.31 -14.79 -19.25
N TYR A 38 -9.02 -14.76 -18.88
CA TYR A 38 -7.91 -14.30 -19.72
C TYR A 38 -6.88 -15.38 -20.06
N SER A 39 -6.97 -16.56 -19.45
CA SER A 39 -6.04 -17.66 -19.75
C SER A 39 -6.68 -19.04 -19.60
N ASP A 40 -6.60 -19.83 -20.67
CA ASP A 40 -6.95 -21.26 -20.65
C ASP A 40 -5.83 -22.12 -20.03
N LYS A 41 -4.65 -21.55 -19.80
CA LYS A 41 -3.45 -22.26 -19.33
C LYS A 41 -3.10 -21.95 -17.89
N ILE A 42 -3.38 -20.74 -17.41
CA ILE A 42 -2.99 -20.30 -16.08
C ILE A 42 -4.24 -19.97 -15.27
N THR A 43 -4.34 -20.56 -14.09
CA THR A 43 -5.30 -20.17 -13.05
C THR A 43 -4.55 -19.65 -11.86
N LEU A 44 -4.79 -18.40 -11.47
CA LEU A 44 -4.25 -17.84 -10.25
C LEU A 44 -5.07 -18.30 -9.03
N VAL A 45 -4.40 -18.59 -7.93
CA VAL A 45 -5.02 -18.96 -6.65
C VAL A 45 -4.41 -18.08 -5.57
N ALA A 46 -5.15 -17.09 -5.09
CA ALA A 46 -4.70 -16.21 -4.03
C ALA A 46 -4.93 -16.83 -2.65
N GLU A 47 -3.89 -16.83 -1.83
CA GLU A 47 -3.92 -17.31 -0.44
C GLU A 47 -3.44 -16.21 0.49
N ALA A 48 -4.31 -15.75 1.38
CA ALA A 48 -3.98 -14.75 2.39
C ALA A 48 -3.53 -15.42 3.69
N ILE A 49 -2.26 -15.22 4.06
CA ILE A 49 -1.64 -15.80 5.26
C ILE A 49 -1.06 -14.65 6.08
N LYS A 50 -1.78 -14.20 7.11
CA LYS A 50 -1.32 -13.11 7.96
C LYS A 50 0.00 -13.47 8.64
N GLY A 51 1.03 -12.65 8.46
CA GLY A 51 2.35 -12.86 9.07
C GLY A 51 3.46 -11.97 8.51
N ASP A 52 3.15 -11.05 7.60
CA ASP A 52 4.10 -10.10 7.01
C ASP A 52 5.46 -10.76 6.66
N ALA A 53 6.56 -10.27 7.24
CA ALA A 53 7.90 -10.79 7.03
C ALA A 53 8.04 -12.30 7.30
N ALA A 54 7.37 -12.84 8.32
CA ALA A 54 7.45 -14.26 8.66
C ALA A 54 6.84 -15.15 7.56
N THR A 55 5.73 -14.71 6.96
CA THR A 55 5.11 -15.41 5.82
C THR A 55 6.01 -15.38 4.60
N VAL A 56 6.61 -14.23 4.28
CA VAL A 56 7.52 -14.11 3.13
C VAL A 56 8.81 -14.90 3.38
N ASN A 57 9.38 -14.90 4.60
CA ASN A 57 10.52 -15.75 4.97
C ASN A 57 10.22 -17.24 4.71
N THR A 58 9.04 -17.71 5.15
CA THR A 58 8.60 -19.09 4.94
C THR A 58 8.46 -19.39 3.45
N TRP A 59 7.87 -18.50 2.69
CA TRP A 59 7.73 -18.62 1.25
C TRP A 59 9.10 -18.68 0.55
N VAL A 60 10.02 -17.78 0.89
CA VAL A 60 11.38 -17.75 0.34
C VAL A 60 12.14 -19.05 0.65
N ALA A 61 12.02 -19.57 1.87
CA ALA A 61 12.70 -20.79 2.28
C ALA A 61 12.17 -22.06 1.57
N SER A 62 10.87 -22.08 1.22
CA SER A 62 10.21 -23.24 0.60
C SER A 62 10.15 -23.19 -0.92
N THR A 63 10.20 -22.00 -1.52
CA THR A 63 9.95 -21.79 -2.94
C THR A 63 11.25 -21.80 -3.75
N LYS A 64 11.25 -22.51 -4.88
CA LYS A 64 12.34 -22.49 -5.86
C LYS A 64 12.04 -21.51 -6.99
N ALA A 65 13.05 -21.18 -7.80
CA ALA A 65 12.87 -20.41 -9.01
C ALA A 65 11.95 -21.15 -10.00
N ASN A 66 10.69 -20.74 -10.05
CA ASN A 66 9.67 -21.29 -10.93
C ASN A 66 8.53 -20.26 -11.09
N ASP A 67 7.60 -20.53 -12.01
CA ASP A 67 6.44 -19.71 -12.29
C ASP A 67 5.16 -20.17 -11.58
N LYS A 68 5.24 -21.14 -10.66
CA LYS A 68 4.07 -21.75 -10.03
C LYS A 68 3.68 -21.08 -8.71
N GLU A 69 4.66 -20.46 -8.06
CA GLU A 69 4.51 -19.85 -6.75
C GLU A 69 4.97 -18.41 -6.82
N LEU A 70 4.07 -17.50 -6.52
CA LEU A 70 4.28 -16.06 -6.48
C LEU A 70 4.02 -15.56 -5.07
N VAL A 71 4.62 -14.42 -4.74
CA VAL A 71 4.32 -13.69 -3.52
C VAL A 71 3.88 -12.28 -3.85
N PHE A 72 2.91 -11.77 -3.08
CA PHE A 72 2.44 -10.41 -3.18
C PHE A 72 3.02 -9.63 -2.00
N ALA A 73 3.95 -8.73 -2.23
CA ALA A 73 4.66 -7.99 -1.19
C ALA A 73 4.70 -6.50 -1.48
N GLY A 74 4.65 -5.68 -0.43
CA GLY A 74 4.70 -4.23 -0.54
C GLY A 74 6.06 -3.63 -0.20
N GLU A 75 6.25 -2.36 -0.51
CA GLU A 75 7.46 -1.59 -0.23
C GLU A 75 7.84 -1.62 1.27
N GLY A 76 6.87 -1.73 2.16
CA GLY A 76 7.12 -1.75 3.61
C GLY A 76 8.08 -2.85 4.06
N LEU A 77 8.09 -4.02 3.40
CA LEU A 77 9.05 -5.09 3.71
C LEU A 77 10.45 -4.74 3.23
N PHE A 78 10.57 -4.19 2.03
CA PHE A 78 11.85 -3.90 1.37
C PHE A 78 12.49 -2.57 1.76
N ALA A 79 11.74 -1.71 2.45
CA ALA A 79 12.23 -0.41 2.91
C ALA A 79 12.11 -0.27 4.42
N ILE A 80 10.91 -0.33 4.98
CA ILE A 80 10.68 -0.04 6.39
C ILE A 80 11.26 -1.16 7.28
N THR A 81 10.85 -2.40 7.06
CA THR A 81 11.32 -3.54 7.88
C THR A 81 12.82 -3.77 7.72
N GLU A 82 13.35 -3.60 6.48
CA GLU A 82 14.79 -3.75 6.23
C GLU A 82 15.64 -2.73 7.01
N ILE A 83 15.14 -1.51 7.23
CA ILE A 83 15.87 -0.47 7.98
C ILE A 83 15.67 -0.61 9.48
N LEU A 84 14.43 -0.84 9.94
CA LEU A 84 14.11 -0.83 11.37
C LEU A 84 14.44 -2.13 12.08
N ASP A 85 14.26 -3.25 11.41
CA ASP A 85 14.44 -4.59 11.99
C ASP A 85 14.90 -5.61 10.95
N PRO A 86 16.13 -5.41 10.40
CA PRO A 86 16.67 -6.28 9.35
C PRO A 86 16.78 -7.75 9.81
N ALA A 87 16.85 -8.02 11.11
CA ALA A 87 16.90 -9.37 11.64
C ALA A 87 15.60 -10.16 11.42
N LYS A 88 14.49 -9.49 11.17
CA LYS A 88 13.23 -10.14 10.78
C LYS A 88 13.23 -10.68 9.37
N LEU A 89 14.12 -10.20 8.49
CA LEU A 89 14.14 -10.58 7.08
C LEU A 89 15.20 -11.63 6.81
N GLN A 90 14.83 -12.68 6.10
CA GLN A 90 15.72 -13.70 5.54
C GLN A 90 15.82 -13.58 4.02
N PHE A 91 15.50 -12.40 3.50
CA PHE A 91 15.48 -12.05 2.07
C PHE A 91 15.77 -10.56 1.87
N SER A 92 16.14 -10.21 0.67
CA SER A 92 16.18 -8.84 0.17
C SER A 92 15.36 -8.74 -1.12
N TYR A 93 15.12 -7.52 -1.64
CA TYR A 93 14.43 -7.36 -2.94
C TYR A 93 15.16 -8.11 -4.07
N GLU A 94 16.47 -8.23 -4.00
CA GLU A 94 17.30 -8.93 -4.99
C GLU A 94 17.02 -10.45 -5.09
N ASP A 95 16.31 -11.05 -4.14
CA ASP A 95 15.88 -12.45 -4.17
C ASP A 95 14.67 -12.70 -5.06
N PHE A 96 14.12 -11.66 -5.64
CA PHE A 96 12.90 -11.70 -6.43
C PHE A 96 13.11 -11.21 -7.87
N VAL A 97 12.08 -11.45 -8.68
CA VAL A 97 11.87 -10.87 -10.00
C VAL A 97 10.51 -10.23 -9.99
N PHE A 98 10.44 -8.97 -10.39
CA PHE A 98 9.18 -8.24 -10.51
C PHE A 98 8.32 -8.82 -11.63
N VAL A 99 7.05 -9.02 -11.34
CA VAL A 99 6.04 -9.46 -12.31
C VAL A 99 5.10 -8.32 -12.64
N GLU A 100 4.39 -7.76 -11.64
CA GLU A 100 3.44 -6.67 -11.86
C GLU A 100 3.17 -5.88 -10.57
N ASN A 101 2.81 -4.60 -10.75
CA ASN A 101 2.23 -3.76 -9.72
C ASN A 101 0.70 -3.81 -9.81
N LEU A 102 0.02 -4.38 -8.81
CA LEU A 102 -1.43 -4.54 -8.90
C LEU A 102 -2.19 -3.26 -8.64
N TYR A 103 -1.65 -2.37 -7.84
CA TYR A 103 -2.26 -1.07 -7.55
C TYR A 103 -1.28 -0.10 -6.91
N SER A 104 -1.66 1.16 -6.97
CA SER A 104 -1.08 2.28 -6.23
C SER A 104 -2.17 2.88 -5.35
N SER A 105 -1.87 3.14 -4.09
CA SER A 105 -2.80 3.81 -3.18
C SER A 105 -2.21 5.11 -2.67
N VAL A 106 -2.98 6.18 -2.83
CA VAL A 106 -2.69 7.48 -2.23
C VAL A 106 -3.25 7.49 -0.82
N PHE A 107 -2.40 7.60 0.18
CA PHE A 107 -2.83 7.87 1.56
C PHE A 107 -3.31 9.31 1.70
N VAL A 108 -4.19 9.53 2.64
CA VAL A 108 -4.66 10.87 2.99
C VAL A 108 -4.47 11.14 4.48
N LEU A 109 -4.21 12.41 4.81
CA LEU A 109 -4.32 12.91 6.17
C LEU A 109 -5.73 13.41 6.39
N SER A 110 -6.41 12.85 7.39
CA SER A 110 -7.70 13.36 7.88
C SER A 110 -7.54 14.02 9.25
N ALA A 111 -8.35 15.02 9.51
CA ALA A 111 -8.43 15.73 10.78
C ALA A 111 -9.81 15.56 11.42
N ASP A 112 -9.91 15.62 12.74
CA ASP A 112 -11.17 15.80 13.45
C ASP A 112 -11.88 17.06 12.90
N SER A 113 -13.12 16.91 12.44
CA SER A 113 -13.87 18.00 11.84
C SER A 113 -14.05 19.21 12.77
N ASN A 114 -14.01 19.01 14.09
CA ASN A 114 -14.11 20.08 15.07
C ASN A 114 -12.88 21.02 15.09
N LEU A 115 -11.74 20.58 14.54
CA LEU A 115 -10.53 21.41 14.44
C LEU A 115 -10.63 22.47 13.34
N ASN A 116 -11.60 22.34 12.40
CA ASN A 116 -11.81 23.25 11.27
C ASN A 116 -10.56 23.41 10.38
N ILE A 117 -9.75 22.39 10.24
CA ILE A 117 -8.58 22.35 9.35
C ILE A 117 -9.05 21.78 8.00
N GLN A 118 -8.95 22.59 6.93
CA GLN A 118 -9.52 22.24 5.62
C GLN A 118 -8.45 21.87 4.58
N ASP A 119 -7.20 22.34 4.78
CA ASP A 119 -6.11 22.27 3.79
C ASP A 119 -4.74 22.30 4.47
N LEU A 120 -3.66 22.21 3.68
CA LEU A 120 -2.28 22.29 4.17
C LEU A 120 -1.96 23.63 4.83
N ALA A 121 -2.54 24.73 4.37
CA ALA A 121 -2.32 26.04 4.98
C ALA A 121 -2.90 26.10 6.40
N GLY A 122 -4.11 25.57 6.58
CA GLY A 122 -4.74 25.41 7.89
C GLY A 122 -3.98 24.48 8.81
N LEU A 123 -3.47 23.37 8.27
CA LEU A 123 -2.63 22.42 9.01
C LEU A 123 -1.34 23.09 9.49
N LYS A 124 -0.67 23.83 8.61
CA LYS A 124 0.55 24.56 8.94
C LYS A 124 0.30 25.58 10.06
N ALA A 125 -0.77 26.35 9.93
CA ALA A 125 -1.15 27.32 10.99
C ALA A 125 -1.45 26.63 12.32
N TYR A 126 -2.08 25.47 12.32
CA TYR A 126 -2.35 24.68 13.51
C TYR A 126 -1.04 24.23 14.21
N VAL A 127 -0.07 23.76 13.44
CA VAL A 127 1.25 23.35 13.92
C VAL A 127 2.03 24.54 14.46
N GLU A 128 2.10 25.65 13.72
CA GLU A 128 2.81 26.88 14.11
C GLU A 128 2.24 27.52 15.38
N ALA A 129 0.97 27.30 15.68
CA ALA A 129 0.35 27.72 16.93
C ALA A 129 0.80 26.87 18.15
N GLY A 130 1.64 25.86 17.97
CA GLY A 130 2.16 25.01 19.04
C GLY A 130 1.16 23.98 19.59
N ASN A 131 0.12 23.66 18.80
CA ASN A 131 -0.87 22.67 19.19
C ASN A 131 -0.27 21.25 19.20
N THR A 132 -0.81 20.39 20.05
CA THR A 132 -0.44 18.97 20.07
C THR A 132 -0.88 18.29 18.77
N VAL A 133 0.02 17.49 18.19
CA VAL A 133 -0.23 16.70 16.98
C VAL A 133 -0.33 15.23 17.36
N SER A 134 -1.54 14.73 17.57
CA SER A 134 -1.78 13.29 17.78
C SER A 134 -2.33 12.66 16.48
N VAL A 135 -1.65 11.61 16.00
CA VAL A 135 -2.00 10.96 14.72
C VAL A 135 -2.27 9.48 14.94
N ALA A 136 -3.47 9.05 14.60
CA ALA A 136 -3.84 7.64 14.54
C ALA A 136 -3.22 6.98 13.31
N VAL A 137 -2.57 5.83 13.48
CA VAL A 137 -1.88 5.08 12.43
C VAL A 137 -2.18 3.58 12.53
N ASN A 138 -2.11 2.87 11.42
CA ASN A 138 -2.24 1.42 11.41
C ASN A 138 -0.88 0.78 11.76
N GLY A 139 -0.69 0.44 13.03
CA GLY A 139 0.58 -0.07 13.54
C GLY A 139 1.61 1.02 13.81
N ALA A 140 2.55 0.71 14.70
CA ALA A 140 3.53 1.69 15.19
C ALA A 140 4.61 2.08 14.16
N THR A 141 4.89 1.20 13.21
CA THR A 141 6.02 1.33 12.26
C THR A 141 5.60 1.04 10.81
N GLY A 142 4.32 1.28 10.49
CA GLY A 142 3.78 1.12 9.13
C GLY A 142 4.04 2.35 8.24
N SER A 143 3.65 2.26 6.97
CA SER A 143 3.75 3.35 6.00
C SER A 143 3.06 4.63 6.50
N GLU A 144 1.91 4.50 7.17
CA GLU A 144 1.15 5.62 7.73
C GLU A 144 1.93 6.39 8.80
N ALA A 145 2.69 5.67 9.66
CA ALA A 145 3.51 6.30 10.68
C ALA A 145 4.66 7.12 10.07
N PHE A 146 5.29 6.59 9.02
CA PHE A 146 6.38 7.31 8.33
C PHE A 146 5.88 8.50 7.52
N LEU A 147 4.73 8.40 6.87
CA LEU A 147 4.11 9.53 6.18
C LEU A 147 3.73 10.66 7.16
N ALA A 148 3.16 10.31 8.32
CA ALA A 148 2.91 11.29 9.37
C ALA A 148 4.20 11.93 9.88
N ALA A 149 5.23 11.12 10.19
CA ALA A 149 6.51 11.62 10.68
C ALA A 149 7.22 12.52 9.65
N ALA A 150 7.16 12.14 8.36
CA ALA A 150 7.73 12.93 7.29
C ALA A 150 7.03 14.30 7.13
N LEU A 151 5.71 14.32 7.11
CA LEU A 151 4.94 15.56 6.98
C LEU A 151 5.14 16.48 8.18
N PHE A 152 4.87 16.01 9.38
CA PHE A 152 4.96 16.83 10.59
C PHE A 152 6.41 17.15 10.99
N GLY A 153 7.36 16.24 10.73
CA GLY A 153 8.79 16.49 10.89
C GLY A 153 9.28 17.60 9.97
N SER A 154 8.88 17.59 8.71
CA SER A 154 9.20 18.66 7.75
C SER A 154 8.54 20.01 8.09
N MET A 155 7.43 20.00 8.81
CA MET A 155 6.80 21.21 9.36
C MET A 155 7.47 21.69 10.66
N GLY A 156 8.51 21.01 11.14
CA GLY A 156 9.18 21.34 12.41
C GLY A 156 8.41 20.89 13.66
N ALA A 157 7.43 20.00 13.52
CA ALA A 157 6.58 19.52 14.60
C ALA A 157 6.94 18.10 15.07
N GLY A 158 8.13 17.61 14.75
CA GLY A 158 8.56 16.26 15.16
C GLY A 158 8.44 16.01 16.65
N ASP A 159 8.86 16.97 17.49
CA ASP A 159 8.78 16.88 18.95
C ASP A 159 7.33 16.97 19.50
N GLN A 160 6.40 17.48 18.69
CA GLN A 160 4.98 17.61 19.05
C GLN A 160 4.17 16.40 18.59
N LEU A 161 4.72 15.58 17.70
CA LEU A 161 4.05 14.44 17.09
C LEU A 161 3.93 13.29 18.07
N LYS A 162 2.70 12.84 18.26
CA LYS A 162 2.39 11.63 19.01
C LYS A 162 1.67 10.64 18.08
N LEU A 163 2.36 9.59 17.70
CA LEU A 163 1.76 8.49 16.96
C LEU A 163 0.98 7.56 17.90
N THR A 164 -0.25 7.25 17.54
CA THR A 164 -1.13 6.35 18.29
C THR A 164 -1.47 5.17 17.40
N PRO A 165 -0.86 3.98 17.63
CA PRO A 165 -1.10 2.82 16.78
C PRO A 165 -2.43 2.13 17.12
N TYR A 166 -3.18 1.78 16.07
CA TYR A 166 -4.39 0.99 16.12
C TYR A 166 -4.19 -0.34 15.40
N GLN A 167 -5.12 -1.30 15.59
CA GLN A 167 -5.02 -2.64 14.97
C GLN A 167 -5.42 -2.66 13.49
N SER A 168 -6.09 -1.60 13.04
CA SER A 168 -6.49 -1.43 11.65
C SER A 168 -6.63 0.06 11.30
N ALA A 169 -6.49 0.38 10.03
CA ALA A 169 -6.71 1.75 9.56
C ALA A 169 -8.17 2.22 9.71
N ALA A 170 -9.13 1.31 9.69
CA ALA A 170 -10.53 1.63 9.98
C ALA A 170 -10.73 2.08 11.44
N GLU A 171 -10.06 1.42 12.40
CA GLU A 171 -10.06 1.86 13.80
C GLU A 171 -9.38 3.22 13.96
N ALA A 172 -8.25 3.45 13.28
CA ALA A 172 -7.56 4.74 13.27
C ALA A 172 -8.46 5.87 12.75
N ALA A 173 -9.18 5.64 11.66
CA ALA A 173 -10.16 6.58 11.10
C ALA A 173 -11.29 6.91 12.10
N GLN A 174 -11.82 5.90 12.79
CA GLN A 174 -12.85 6.09 13.79
C GLN A 174 -12.35 6.85 15.03
N ALA A 175 -11.09 6.66 15.42
CA ALA A 175 -10.51 7.35 16.57
C ALA A 175 -10.49 8.88 16.37
N VAL A 176 -10.16 9.33 15.15
CA VAL A 176 -10.24 10.75 14.78
C VAL A 176 -11.67 11.27 14.85
N ALA A 177 -12.63 10.55 14.26
CA ALA A 177 -14.03 10.97 14.27
C ALA A 177 -14.62 11.05 15.69
N LYS A 178 -14.05 10.34 16.66
CA LYS A 178 -14.43 10.39 18.08
C LYS A 178 -13.64 11.44 18.88
N GLY A 179 -12.67 12.12 18.26
CA GLY A 179 -11.78 13.08 18.93
C GLY A 179 -10.74 12.43 19.86
N GLU A 180 -10.47 11.12 19.71
CA GLU A 180 -9.43 10.43 20.48
C GLU A 180 -8.02 10.86 20.02
N THR A 181 -7.88 11.19 18.73
CA THR A 181 -6.69 11.79 18.13
C THR A 181 -7.09 12.96 17.22
N ASN A 182 -6.16 13.89 16.97
CA ASN A 182 -6.42 15.05 16.11
C ASN A 182 -6.49 14.66 14.63
N PHE A 183 -5.66 13.71 14.22
CA PHE A 183 -5.44 13.31 12.82
C PHE A 183 -5.39 11.80 12.68
N ALA A 184 -5.58 11.32 11.44
CA ALA A 184 -5.21 9.97 11.02
C ALA A 184 -4.58 9.99 9.63
N VAL A 185 -3.63 9.08 9.39
CA VAL A 185 -3.20 8.72 8.04
C VAL A 185 -3.84 7.39 7.67
N SER A 186 -4.50 7.32 6.52
CA SER A 186 -5.20 6.11 6.09
C SER A 186 -5.39 6.07 4.57
N HIS A 187 -5.74 4.88 4.05
CA HIS A 187 -6.23 4.76 2.67
C HIS A 187 -7.56 5.49 2.49
N GLN A 188 -7.78 6.03 1.29
CA GLN A 188 -9.00 6.76 0.95
C GLN A 188 -10.29 5.96 1.22
N SER A 189 -10.32 4.67 0.84
CA SER A 189 -11.48 3.81 1.04
C SER A 189 -11.84 3.60 2.51
N GLN A 190 -10.86 3.67 3.41
CA GLN A 190 -11.05 3.43 4.84
C GLN A 190 -11.58 4.65 5.60
N ILE A 191 -11.32 5.86 5.08
CA ILE A 191 -11.82 7.10 5.68
C ILE A 191 -13.17 7.55 5.08
N LEU A 192 -13.57 6.98 3.94
CA LEU A 192 -14.71 7.44 3.15
C LEU A 192 -16.01 7.51 3.95
N GLU A 193 -16.35 6.45 4.69
CA GLU A 193 -17.60 6.42 5.47
C GLU A 193 -17.59 7.51 6.55
N THR A 194 -16.50 7.64 7.29
CA THR A 194 -16.35 8.63 8.36
C THR A 194 -16.40 10.06 7.83
N PHE A 195 -15.82 10.28 6.66
CA PHE A 195 -15.89 11.55 5.94
C PHE A 195 -17.31 11.88 5.50
N GLN A 196 -18.03 10.92 4.90
CA GLN A 196 -19.43 11.10 4.48
C GLN A 196 -20.38 11.39 5.64
N GLN A 197 -20.06 10.88 6.83
CA GLN A 197 -20.79 11.17 8.06
C GLN A 197 -20.41 12.52 8.70
N GLY A 198 -19.43 13.24 8.13
CA GLY A 198 -18.98 14.55 8.63
C GLY A 198 -18.12 14.47 9.90
N GLY A 199 -17.64 13.29 10.28
CA GLY A 199 -16.79 13.10 11.45
C GLY A 199 -15.35 13.56 11.24
N VAL A 200 -14.88 13.64 9.99
CA VAL A 200 -13.53 14.06 9.63
C VAL A 200 -13.52 14.98 8.43
N THR A 201 -12.47 15.78 8.31
CA THR A 201 -12.10 16.53 7.12
C THR A 201 -10.85 15.91 6.51
N VAL A 202 -10.79 15.69 5.19
CA VAL A 202 -9.57 15.27 4.51
C VAL A 202 -8.75 16.50 4.16
N VAL A 203 -7.56 16.60 4.74
CA VAL A 203 -6.71 17.82 4.72
C VAL A 203 -5.76 17.84 3.54
N CYS A 204 -5.10 16.70 3.28
CA CYS A 204 -4.14 16.58 2.18
C CYS A 204 -3.96 15.12 1.77
N ALA A 205 -3.39 14.93 0.58
CA ALA A 205 -3.02 13.65 0.00
C ALA A 205 -1.49 13.47 0.02
N PHE A 206 -1.01 12.28 0.34
CA PHE A 206 0.40 11.94 0.22
C PHE A 206 0.74 11.56 -1.22
N ASP A 207 0.73 12.57 -2.07
CA ASP A 207 1.01 12.51 -3.49
C ASP A 207 1.68 13.80 -3.96
N GLU A 208 2.19 13.81 -5.21
CA GLU A 208 2.70 15.03 -5.85
C GLU A 208 1.56 16.01 -6.11
N ASP A 209 0.54 15.52 -6.80
CA ASP A 209 -0.59 16.33 -7.26
C ASP A 209 -1.83 16.16 -6.37
N ALA A 210 -2.78 17.04 -6.57
CA ALA A 210 -4.11 16.90 -5.98
C ALA A 210 -4.82 15.66 -6.52
N ILE A 211 -5.67 15.03 -5.68
CA ILE A 211 -6.51 13.90 -6.10
C ILE A 211 -7.41 14.35 -7.27
N GLN A 212 -7.35 13.61 -8.40
CA GLN A 212 -7.98 14.03 -9.65
C GLN A 212 -9.46 13.63 -9.75
N SER A 213 -9.88 12.58 -9.04
CA SER A 213 -11.23 11.99 -9.17
C SER A 213 -11.74 11.39 -7.88
N GLY A 214 -13.01 10.99 -7.88
CA GLY A 214 -13.63 10.32 -6.75
C GLY A 214 -14.07 11.28 -5.63
N PRO A 215 -14.39 10.74 -4.45
CA PRO A 215 -14.95 11.50 -3.33
C PRO A 215 -14.03 12.60 -2.78
N PHE A 216 -12.73 12.47 -3.00
CA PHE A 216 -11.70 13.37 -2.48
C PHE A 216 -11.07 14.23 -3.59
N ALA A 217 -11.70 14.33 -4.77
CA ALA A 217 -11.22 15.15 -5.86
C ALA A 217 -10.97 16.61 -5.41
N GLY A 218 -9.78 17.13 -5.75
CA GLY A 218 -9.36 18.48 -5.38
C GLY A 218 -8.60 18.58 -4.04
N VAL A 219 -8.51 17.49 -3.24
CA VAL A 219 -7.64 17.47 -2.07
C VAL A 219 -6.20 17.58 -2.53
N GLU A 220 -5.48 18.61 -2.05
CA GLU A 220 -4.12 18.94 -2.49
C GLU A 220 -3.08 17.90 -2.10
N GLY A 221 -2.10 17.68 -2.98
CA GLY A 221 -0.96 16.83 -2.73
C GLY A 221 0.12 17.53 -1.90
N VAL A 222 0.73 16.82 -0.97
CA VAL A 222 1.81 17.36 -0.13
C VAL A 222 3.10 17.62 -0.93
N GLY A 223 3.34 16.85 -2.01
CA GLY A 223 4.53 16.96 -2.85
C GLY A 223 4.64 18.32 -3.54
N ALA A 224 3.55 18.84 -4.11
CA ALA A 224 3.50 20.17 -4.70
C ALA A 224 3.90 21.30 -3.73
N ALA A 225 3.71 21.09 -2.42
CA ALA A 225 4.14 22.00 -1.37
C ALA A 225 5.58 21.72 -0.87
N GLY A 226 6.28 20.74 -1.46
CA GLY A 226 7.66 20.37 -1.14
C GLY A 226 7.80 19.45 0.07
N TYR A 227 6.74 18.80 0.54
CA TYR A 227 6.81 17.81 1.62
C TYR A 227 7.08 16.41 1.08
N PRO A 228 7.86 15.57 1.79
CA PRO A 228 8.15 14.21 1.37
C PRO A 228 6.90 13.32 1.44
N TYR A 229 6.77 12.43 0.49
CA TYR A 229 5.68 11.47 0.41
C TYR A 229 6.10 10.20 -0.33
N PHE A 230 5.30 9.17 -0.21
CA PHE A 230 5.28 8.00 -1.09
C PHE A 230 3.88 7.42 -1.18
N ARG A 231 3.56 6.78 -2.31
CA ARG A 231 2.35 6.00 -2.48
C ARG A 231 2.54 4.59 -1.94
N ASN A 232 1.51 3.98 -1.41
CA ASN A 232 1.56 2.55 -1.09
C ASN A 232 1.43 1.73 -2.37
N ARG A 233 2.39 0.83 -2.59
CA ARG A 233 2.44 -0.07 -3.74
C ARG A 233 2.68 -1.50 -3.28
N CYS A 234 2.06 -2.43 -3.98
CA CYS A 234 2.20 -3.86 -3.71
C CYS A 234 2.44 -4.62 -5.00
N PHE A 235 3.48 -5.43 -4.99
CA PHE A 235 4.05 -6.07 -6.16
C PHE A 235 3.80 -7.58 -6.15
N ILE A 236 3.45 -8.13 -7.32
CA ILE A 236 3.56 -9.56 -7.58
C ILE A 236 5.01 -9.86 -7.93
N LEU A 237 5.60 -10.76 -7.19
CA LEU A 237 7.00 -11.15 -7.31
C LEU A 237 7.12 -12.66 -7.50
N ALA A 238 8.06 -13.07 -8.34
CA ALA A 238 8.52 -14.45 -8.47
C ALA A 238 9.92 -14.61 -7.84
N ARG A 239 10.38 -15.84 -7.61
CA ARG A 239 11.76 -16.08 -7.14
C ARG A 239 12.77 -15.70 -8.21
N LYS A 240 13.89 -15.13 -7.80
CA LYS A 240 15.05 -14.88 -8.68
C LYS A 240 15.45 -16.14 -9.42
N GLY A 241 15.72 -16.01 -10.70
CA GLY A 241 16.06 -17.13 -11.59
C GLY A 241 14.85 -17.82 -12.23
N THR A 242 13.62 -17.32 -11.98
CA THR A 242 12.46 -17.74 -12.76
C THR A 242 12.66 -17.36 -14.23
N ASP A 243 12.30 -18.27 -15.14
CA ASP A 243 12.46 -18.08 -16.58
C ASP A 243 11.77 -16.79 -17.06
N ALA A 244 12.49 -15.96 -17.82
CA ALA A 244 12.00 -14.65 -18.25
C ALA A 244 10.75 -14.73 -19.15
N ALA A 245 10.63 -15.80 -19.95
CA ALA A 245 9.43 -15.96 -20.78
C ALA A 245 8.19 -16.30 -19.93
N LYS A 246 8.39 -17.00 -18.80
CA LYS A 246 7.33 -17.27 -17.84
C LYS A 246 6.92 -16.04 -17.05
N VAL A 247 7.88 -15.21 -16.66
CA VAL A 247 7.61 -13.90 -16.04
C VAL A 247 6.80 -13.02 -16.99
N ALA A 248 7.19 -12.95 -18.25
CA ALA A 248 6.47 -12.19 -19.28
C ALA A 248 5.04 -12.72 -19.54
N GLU A 249 4.83 -14.05 -19.52
CA GLU A 249 3.51 -14.67 -19.63
C GLU A 249 2.61 -14.28 -18.44
N LEU A 250 3.14 -14.31 -17.21
CA LEU A 250 2.44 -13.88 -16.01
C LEU A 250 2.12 -12.39 -16.04
N LYS A 251 3.09 -11.56 -16.42
CA LYS A 251 2.87 -10.12 -16.57
C LYS A 251 1.73 -9.83 -17.55
N SER A 252 1.75 -10.46 -18.73
CA SER A 252 0.69 -10.28 -19.75
C SER A 252 -0.69 -10.70 -19.23
N LEU A 253 -0.77 -11.74 -18.40
CA LEU A 253 -2.02 -12.13 -17.75
C LEU A 253 -2.51 -11.05 -16.77
N TYR A 254 -1.64 -10.53 -15.90
CA TYR A 254 -2.00 -9.46 -14.97
C TYR A 254 -2.37 -8.18 -15.72
N ASP A 255 -1.63 -7.79 -16.76
CA ASP A 255 -1.97 -6.63 -17.61
C ASP A 255 -3.41 -6.77 -18.17
N SER A 256 -3.78 -7.96 -18.62
CA SER A 256 -5.13 -8.23 -19.15
C SER A 256 -6.21 -8.16 -18.07
N ILE A 257 -5.93 -8.68 -16.88
CA ILE A 257 -6.82 -8.63 -15.72
C ILE A 257 -7.02 -7.18 -15.26
N LEU A 258 -5.96 -6.39 -15.16
CA LEU A 258 -6.02 -5.00 -14.73
C LEU A 258 -6.71 -4.09 -15.75
N ALA A 259 -6.63 -4.44 -17.04
CA ALA A 259 -7.35 -3.77 -18.13
C ALA A 259 -8.83 -4.18 -18.23
N ASP A 260 -9.27 -5.24 -17.52
CA ASP A 260 -10.69 -5.61 -17.45
C ASP A 260 -11.51 -4.48 -16.83
N LYS A 261 -12.59 -4.07 -17.54
CA LYS A 261 -13.40 -2.94 -17.08
C LYS A 261 -14.00 -3.15 -15.70
N GLU A 262 -14.46 -4.36 -15.37
CA GLU A 262 -15.04 -4.67 -14.07
C GLU A 262 -13.98 -4.56 -12.96
N VAL A 263 -12.74 -5.01 -13.24
CA VAL A 263 -11.63 -4.91 -12.28
C VAL A 263 -11.20 -3.46 -12.12
N ALA A 264 -11.03 -2.73 -13.22
CA ALA A 264 -10.64 -1.32 -13.20
C ALA A 264 -11.68 -0.45 -12.47
N ASP A 265 -12.96 -0.58 -12.80
CA ASP A 265 -14.05 0.13 -12.13
C ASP A 265 -14.08 -0.21 -10.62
N TRP A 266 -13.91 -1.49 -10.26
CA TRP A 266 -13.89 -1.89 -8.85
C TRP A 266 -12.68 -1.30 -8.10
N LEU A 267 -11.49 -1.32 -8.71
CA LEU A 267 -10.30 -0.70 -8.12
C LEU A 267 -10.50 0.80 -7.92
N ASN A 268 -10.96 1.50 -8.96
CA ASN A 268 -11.08 2.95 -8.93
C ASN A 268 -12.26 3.45 -8.09
N ASP A 269 -13.45 2.87 -8.27
CA ASP A 269 -14.68 3.40 -7.72
C ASP A 269 -15.03 2.83 -6.33
N THR A 270 -14.62 1.57 -6.06
CA THR A 270 -14.91 0.91 -4.78
C THR A 270 -13.73 0.95 -3.83
N MET A 271 -12.54 0.62 -4.35
CA MET A 271 -11.33 0.55 -3.52
C MET A 271 -10.58 1.87 -3.44
N LEU A 272 -10.89 2.84 -4.32
CA LEU A 272 -10.20 4.12 -4.47
C LEU A 272 -8.69 3.92 -4.64
N LEU A 273 -8.34 2.98 -5.51
CA LEU A 273 -6.98 2.59 -5.87
C LEU A 273 -6.74 2.93 -7.33
N GLU A 274 -5.50 3.25 -7.65
CA GLU A 274 -5.08 3.52 -9.02
C GLU A 274 -4.28 2.34 -9.56
N VAL A 275 -4.41 2.08 -10.86
CA VAL A 275 -3.54 1.15 -11.59
C VAL A 275 -2.51 1.99 -12.32
N ASP A 276 -1.25 1.82 -11.97
CA ASP A 276 -0.12 2.44 -12.66
C ASP A 276 0.85 1.36 -13.18
N THR A 277 1.29 1.53 -14.40
CA THR A 277 2.26 0.62 -15.00
C THR A 277 3.65 0.96 -14.45
N MET A 278 4.34 -0.06 -13.94
CA MET A 278 5.70 0.06 -13.43
C MET A 278 6.65 -0.88 -14.17
N THR A 279 7.89 -0.41 -14.31
CA THR A 279 9.04 -1.26 -14.65
C THR A 279 9.77 -1.69 -13.39
N GLU A 280 10.66 -2.67 -13.49
CA GLU A 280 11.53 -3.06 -12.36
C GLU A 280 12.39 -1.89 -11.85
N ALA A 281 12.81 -1.00 -12.74
CA ALA A 281 13.55 0.22 -12.38
C ALA A 281 12.68 1.20 -11.57
N ASP A 282 11.40 1.34 -11.92
CA ASP A 282 10.46 2.19 -11.18
C ASP A 282 10.20 1.63 -9.78
N VAL A 283 10.09 0.29 -9.64
CA VAL A 283 9.94 -0.37 -8.34
C VAL A 283 11.17 -0.13 -7.48
N GLN A 284 12.38 -0.28 -8.03
CA GLN A 284 13.61 -0.02 -7.29
C GLN A 284 13.70 1.45 -6.85
N ALA A 285 13.42 2.40 -7.75
CA ALA A 285 13.41 3.83 -7.45
C ALA A 285 12.38 4.15 -6.35
N HIS A 286 11.21 3.51 -6.38
CA HIS A 286 10.19 3.65 -5.35
C HIS A 286 10.68 3.14 -3.99
N ILE A 287 11.26 1.94 -3.92
CA ILE A 287 11.83 1.38 -2.69
C ILE A 287 12.92 2.29 -2.14
N ASP A 288 13.81 2.82 -3.00
CA ASP A 288 14.89 3.72 -2.60
C ASP A 288 14.35 5.05 -2.05
N ASN A 289 13.28 5.60 -2.64
CA ASN A 289 12.60 6.79 -2.12
C ASN A 289 12.02 6.53 -0.72
N VAL A 290 11.33 5.41 -0.53
CA VAL A 290 10.78 5.04 0.79
C VAL A 290 11.91 4.84 1.81
N LYS A 291 13.01 4.18 1.44
CA LYS A 291 14.21 4.03 2.29
C LYS A 291 14.79 5.38 2.71
N SER A 292 14.83 6.36 1.80
CA SER A 292 15.32 7.71 2.11
C SER A 292 14.44 8.36 3.19
N ILE A 293 13.13 8.33 3.03
CA ILE A 293 12.18 8.89 4.00
C ILE A 293 12.27 8.15 5.34
N VAL A 294 12.33 6.82 5.33
CA VAL A 294 12.46 6.03 6.55
C VAL A 294 13.74 6.38 7.30
N ASN A 295 14.87 6.48 6.62
CA ASN A 295 16.14 6.84 7.26
C ASN A 295 16.13 8.25 7.86
N GLU A 296 15.46 9.20 7.23
CA GLU A 296 15.38 10.58 7.69
C GLU A 296 14.48 10.73 8.92
N TYR A 297 13.35 9.98 8.96
CA TYR A 297 12.31 10.19 9.99
C TYR A 297 12.17 9.04 11.00
N LYS A 298 13.02 8.01 10.96
CA LYS A 298 12.92 6.84 11.86
C LYS A 298 13.00 7.20 13.34
N ASP A 299 13.79 8.20 13.70
CA ASP A 299 13.95 8.61 15.10
C ASP A 299 12.67 9.28 15.63
N ILE A 300 11.90 9.97 14.79
CA ILE A 300 10.59 10.52 15.15
C ILE A 300 9.57 9.38 15.33
N VAL A 301 9.63 8.33 14.51
CA VAL A 301 8.73 7.18 14.63
C VAL A 301 9.05 6.32 15.85
N ALA A 302 10.33 6.26 16.24
CA ALA A 302 10.79 5.50 17.41
C ALA A 302 10.40 6.15 18.74
N GLY A 303 10.17 7.45 18.79
CA GLY A 303 9.74 8.24 19.96
C GLY A 303 10.90 8.64 20.83
#